data_fd89705e6177d9f89e60e75a3fe29a92
#
_entry.id   fd89705e6177d9f89e60e75a3fe29a92
#
_cell.length_a   1.000
_cell.length_b   1.000
_cell.length_c   1.000
_cell.angle_alpha   90.00
_cell.angle_beta   90.00
_cell.angle_gamma   90.00
#
_symmetry.space_group_name_H-M   'P 1'
#
loop_
_entity.id
_entity.type
_entity.pdbx_description
1 polymer ?
#
loop_
_entity_poly.entity_id
_entity_poly.type
_entity_poly.pdbx_seq_one_letter_code
_entity_poly.pdbx_strand_id
1 'polypeptide(L)'
;SNEKILSDTWDAPNGIAWSPDNKWLAYAISDLYYNQEIFIQAADNSTKPVNVSMHPRTDGRPFWSADGSKLGFISGRSAGRSSDVWFVWLKKEDWEKETQDWQERDTPAAETPPARGGNTKLAAPKPIKIDFDKIHERLVQVTNFPGDESDLVISKDGETFYYTTSSSNAKGRDLYSIKWDGKDLKEITKGGNNPGNVTMDKEGKYLYFTRMGSLGRIDAKTSVAESLPYVAKMKIDYTAERTQVFEEAWRTIRDGFYDPKFH
;
A
#
# COMPACT_ATOMS: atom_id res chain seq x y z
N SER A 1 -2.90 -24.78 18.18
CA SER A 1 -2.85 -23.65 17.25
C SER A 1 -2.29 -24.13 15.92
N ASN A 2 -2.80 -23.64 14.82
CA ASN A 2 -2.29 -23.93 13.48
C ASN A 2 -1.32 -22.82 13.03
N GLU A 3 -0.45 -22.38 13.92
CA GLU A 3 0.56 -21.37 13.60
C GLU A 3 1.56 -21.93 12.60
N LYS A 4 1.88 -21.14 11.59
CA LYS A 4 2.90 -21.44 10.58
C LYS A 4 3.85 -20.25 10.47
N ILE A 5 5.14 -20.54 10.47
CA ILE A 5 6.17 -19.55 10.16
C ILE A 5 6.14 -19.33 8.65
N LEU A 6 5.82 -18.11 8.22
CA LEU A 6 5.82 -17.73 6.80
C LEU A 6 7.17 -17.18 6.35
N SER A 7 7.92 -16.56 7.24
CA SER A 7 9.25 -16.02 6.97
C SER A 7 10.15 -16.31 8.16
N ASP A 8 11.32 -16.86 7.90
CA ASP A 8 12.38 -17.11 8.88
C ASP A 8 13.67 -16.46 8.33
N THR A 9 13.72 -15.14 8.43
CA THR A 9 14.81 -14.32 7.93
C THR A 9 15.40 -13.52 9.06
N TRP A 10 16.65 -13.01 8.91
CA TRP A 10 17.35 -12.26 9.94
C TRP A 10 16.65 -10.92 10.27
N ASP A 11 15.92 -10.32 9.31
CA ASP A 11 15.14 -9.10 9.48
C ASP A 11 13.64 -9.41 9.42
N ALA A 12 12.84 -8.67 10.18
CA ALA A 12 11.40 -8.85 10.22
C ALA A 12 10.74 -8.23 8.96
N PRO A 13 9.83 -8.96 8.28
CA PRO A 13 9.06 -8.39 7.19
C PRO A 13 8.26 -7.17 7.66
N ASN A 14 8.19 -6.14 6.82
CA ASN A 14 7.41 -4.94 7.07
C ASN A 14 6.51 -4.58 5.88
N GLY A 15 5.57 -3.65 6.09
CA GLY A 15 4.64 -3.24 5.05
C GLY A 15 3.79 -4.38 4.51
N ILE A 16 3.40 -5.34 5.35
CA ILE A 16 2.67 -6.54 4.92
C ILE A 16 1.31 -6.15 4.34
N ALA A 17 1.05 -6.56 3.10
CA ALA A 17 -0.19 -6.32 2.37
C ALA A 17 -0.78 -7.63 1.84
N TRP A 18 -2.07 -7.86 2.14
CA TRP A 18 -2.83 -9.00 1.60
C TRP A 18 -3.34 -8.68 0.20
N SER A 19 -3.25 -9.65 -0.70
CA SER A 19 -3.91 -9.55 -2.00
C SER A 19 -5.44 -9.49 -1.85
N PRO A 20 -6.17 -8.86 -2.78
CA PRO A 20 -7.63 -8.78 -2.73
C PRO A 20 -8.36 -10.12 -2.65
N ASP A 21 -7.78 -11.20 -3.15
CA ASP A 21 -8.32 -12.56 -3.08
C ASP A 21 -7.87 -13.35 -1.83
N ASN A 22 -7.09 -12.73 -0.94
CA ASN A 22 -6.54 -13.31 0.29
C ASN A 22 -5.66 -14.55 0.07
N LYS A 23 -5.06 -14.71 -1.11
CA LYS A 23 -4.19 -15.86 -1.41
C LYS A 23 -2.72 -15.54 -1.39
N TRP A 24 -2.36 -14.26 -1.48
CA TRP A 24 -0.99 -13.79 -1.55
C TRP A 24 -0.70 -12.74 -0.50
N LEU A 25 0.55 -12.70 -0.07
CA LEU A 25 1.13 -11.67 0.76
C LEU A 25 2.21 -10.94 -0.04
N ALA A 26 2.21 -9.62 0.02
CA ALA A 26 3.35 -8.81 -0.38
C ALA A 26 3.94 -8.14 0.86
N TYR A 27 5.25 -8.07 0.95
CA TYR A 27 5.96 -7.46 2.07
C TYR A 27 7.34 -6.99 1.63
N ALA A 28 7.92 -6.11 2.43
CA ALA A 28 9.29 -5.68 2.27
C ALA A 28 10.19 -6.35 3.32
N ILE A 29 11.39 -6.74 2.92
CA ILE A 29 12.39 -7.31 3.82
C ILE A 29 13.79 -6.88 3.40
N SER A 30 14.67 -6.63 4.37
CA SER A 30 16.05 -6.23 4.11
C SER A 30 16.94 -7.44 3.93
N ASP A 31 17.87 -7.36 2.99
CA ASP A 31 18.98 -8.30 2.87
C ASP A 31 20.11 -7.98 3.88
N LEU A 32 21.16 -8.77 3.88
CA LEU A 32 22.33 -8.57 4.77
C LEU A 32 23.10 -7.27 4.50
N TYR A 33 22.84 -6.58 3.41
CA TYR A 33 23.42 -5.30 3.05
C TYR A 33 22.47 -4.13 3.29
N TYR A 34 21.35 -4.39 4.01
CA TYR A 34 20.28 -3.42 4.28
C TYR A 34 19.54 -2.91 3.03
N ASN A 35 19.63 -3.62 1.91
CA ASN A 35 18.77 -3.35 0.75
C ASN A 35 17.39 -3.94 1.03
N GLN A 36 16.39 -3.10 1.09
CA GLN A 36 15.02 -3.53 1.32
C GLN A 36 14.33 -3.79 -0.04
N GLU A 37 13.76 -4.99 -0.18
CA GLU A 37 13.17 -5.48 -1.41
C GLU A 37 11.73 -5.96 -1.20
N ILE A 38 10.94 -5.93 -2.26
CA ILE A 38 9.55 -6.40 -2.23
C ILE A 38 9.48 -7.88 -2.63
N PHE A 39 8.83 -8.66 -1.79
CA PHE A 39 8.57 -10.08 -2.02
C PHE A 39 7.06 -10.34 -2.12
N ILE A 40 6.71 -11.33 -2.95
CA ILE A 40 5.38 -11.94 -3.00
C ILE A 40 5.50 -13.40 -2.57
N GLN A 41 4.56 -13.86 -1.75
CA GLN A 41 4.50 -15.23 -1.26
C GLN A 41 3.04 -15.69 -1.14
N ALA A 42 2.79 -16.99 -1.40
CA ALA A 42 1.49 -17.56 -1.14
C ALA A 42 1.18 -17.55 0.37
N ALA A 43 -0.03 -17.11 0.73
CA ALA A 43 -0.44 -16.95 2.13
C ALA A 43 -0.54 -18.29 2.88
N ASP A 44 -0.70 -19.40 2.17
CA ASP A 44 -0.70 -20.76 2.72
C ASP A 44 0.70 -21.39 2.82
N ASN A 45 1.74 -20.62 2.44
CA ASN A 45 3.14 -21.06 2.38
C ASN A 45 3.40 -22.19 1.37
N SER A 46 2.56 -22.33 0.34
CA SER A 46 2.72 -23.34 -0.73
C SER A 46 3.83 -23.01 -1.71
N THR A 47 4.29 -21.75 -1.75
CA THR A 47 5.39 -21.28 -2.62
C THR A 47 6.47 -20.60 -1.80
N LYS A 48 7.70 -20.62 -2.30
CA LYS A 48 8.77 -19.77 -1.74
C LYS A 48 8.52 -18.32 -2.07
N PRO A 49 9.00 -17.38 -1.22
CA PRO A 49 8.96 -15.94 -1.53
C PRO A 49 9.70 -15.64 -2.84
N VAL A 50 9.11 -14.80 -3.67
CA VAL A 50 9.70 -14.30 -4.93
C VAL A 50 9.98 -12.82 -4.79
N ASN A 51 11.25 -12.42 -4.99
CA ASN A 51 11.64 -11.02 -5.07
C ASN A 51 11.13 -10.41 -6.38
N VAL A 52 10.36 -9.33 -6.29
CA VAL A 52 9.75 -8.69 -7.46
C VAL A 52 10.36 -7.34 -7.80
N SER A 53 11.14 -6.74 -6.92
CA SER A 53 11.75 -5.43 -7.13
C SER A 53 13.20 -5.51 -7.60
N MET A 54 14.00 -6.40 -7.04
CA MET A 54 15.37 -6.74 -7.42
C MET A 54 16.26 -5.50 -7.71
N HIS A 55 16.39 -4.60 -6.72
CA HIS A 55 17.15 -3.38 -6.87
C HIS A 55 17.99 -3.05 -5.61
N PRO A 56 19.23 -2.56 -5.74
CA PRO A 56 20.13 -2.32 -4.59
C PRO A 56 19.78 -1.05 -3.78
N ARG A 57 18.55 -0.57 -3.86
CA ARG A 57 18.04 0.55 -3.04
C ARG A 57 16.73 0.14 -2.40
N THR A 58 16.32 0.93 -1.39
CA THR A 58 15.13 0.64 -0.60
C THR A 58 13.86 0.66 -1.42
N ASP A 59 13.15 -0.46 -1.41
CA ASP A 59 11.80 -0.65 -1.92
C ASP A 59 10.89 -1.03 -0.75
N GLY A 60 9.73 -0.40 -0.62
CA GLY A 60 8.86 -0.63 0.54
C GLY A 60 7.40 -0.28 0.29
N ARG A 61 6.56 -0.53 1.31
CA ARG A 61 5.14 -0.19 1.31
C ARG A 61 4.37 -0.77 0.12
N PRO A 62 4.37 -2.10 -0.08
CA PRO A 62 3.62 -2.72 -1.16
C PRO A 62 2.12 -2.48 -1.02
N PHE A 63 1.45 -2.25 -2.14
CA PHE A 63 0.02 -2.02 -2.22
C PHE A 63 -0.58 -2.72 -3.44
N TRP A 64 -1.51 -3.63 -3.23
CA TRP A 64 -2.20 -4.35 -4.31
C TRP A 64 -3.27 -3.48 -4.95
N SER A 65 -3.34 -3.47 -6.27
CA SER A 65 -4.52 -2.97 -6.96
C SER A 65 -5.72 -3.91 -6.72
N ALA A 66 -6.91 -3.34 -6.50
CA ALA A 66 -8.09 -4.14 -6.17
C ALA A 66 -8.57 -5.03 -7.33
N ASP A 67 -8.25 -4.66 -8.57
CA ASP A 67 -8.49 -5.44 -9.79
C ASP A 67 -7.52 -6.62 -9.95
N GLY A 68 -6.44 -6.67 -9.14
CA GLY A 68 -5.43 -7.73 -9.17
C GLY A 68 -4.50 -7.68 -10.37
N SER A 69 -4.36 -6.53 -11.02
CA SER A 69 -3.46 -6.35 -12.18
C SER A 69 -2.05 -5.90 -11.80
N LYS A 70 -1.93 -5.15 -10.69
CA LYS A 70 -0.69 -4.45 -10.32
C LYS A 70 -0.36 -4.63 -8.82
N LEU A 71 0.92 -4.61 -8.51
CA LEU A 71 1.43 -4.39 -7.16
C LEU A 71 2.26 -3.11 -7.18
N GLY A 72 1.76 -2.06 -6.53
CA GLY A 72 2.47 -0.80 -6.36
C GLY A 72 3.38 -0.83 -5.16
N PHE A 73 4.41 0.00 -5.14
CA PHE A 73 5.32 0.20 -4.01
C PHE A 73 6.07 1.53 -4.13
N ILE A 74 6.70 1.94 -3.06
CA ILE A 74 7.58 3.11 -3.02
C ILE A 74 9.02 2.65 -3.17
N SER A 75 9.76 3.29 -4.09
CA SER A 75 11.12 2.90 -4.44
C SER A 75 12.08 4.07 -4.46
N GLY A 76 13.23 3.90 -3.82
CA GLY A 76 14.36 4.84 -3.87
C GLY A 76 15.30 4.66 -5.07
N ARG A 77 14.90 3.93 -6.12
CA ARG A 77 15.76 3.59 -7.29
C ARG A 77 16.03 4.74 -8.24
N SER A 78 15.30 5.84 -8.11
CA SER A 78 15.46 7.02 -8.97
C SER A 78 16.81 7.71 -8.79
N ALA A 79 17.33 8.34 -9.85
CA ALA A 79 18.63 8.98 -9.85
C ALA A 79 18.76 10.15 -8.86
N GLY A 80 17.65 10.80 -8.52
CA GLY A 80 17.58 11.96 -7.61
C GLY A 80 17.65 11.63 -6.12
N ARG A 81 17.74 10.37 -5.71
CA ARG A 81 17.64 9.88 -4.32
C ARG A 81 16.29 10.13 -3.65
N SER A 82 15.30 10.60 -4.38
CA SER A 82 13.91 10.68 -3.93
C SER A 82 13.25 9.31 -4.02
N SER A 83 12.22 9.12 -3.19
CA SER A 83 11.40 7.92 -3.22
C SER A 83 10.21 8.16 -4.14
N ASP A 84 10.10 7.38 -5.20
CA ASP A 84 9.05 7.48 -6.22
C ASP A 84 8.06 6.32 -6.15
N VAL A 85 6.88 6.52 -6.75
CA VAL A 85 5.87 5.48 -6.93
C VAL A 85 6.23 4.62 -8.13
N TRP A 86 6.30 3.32 -7.89
CA TRP A 86 6.52 2.28 -8.89
C TRP A 86 5.44 1.22 -8.77
N PHE A 87 5.26 0.43 -9.81
CA PHE A 87 4.48 -0.81 -9.73
C PHE A 87 5.06 -1.89 -10.65
N VAL A 88 4.65 -3.13 -10.39
CA VAL A 88 4.92 -4.28 -11.24
C VAL A 88 3.61 -4.81 -11.82
N TRP A 89 3.58 -5.12 -13.12
CA TRP A 89 2.51 -5.87 -13.73
C TRP A 89 2.55 -7.32 -13.26
N LEU A 90 1.43 -7.82 -12.71
CA LEU A 90 1.36 -9.18 -12.20
C LEU A 90 1.26 -10.21 -13.32
N LYS A 91 0.64 -9.85 -14.44
CA LYS A 91 0.54 -10.71 -15.61
C LYS A 91 1.43 -10.21 -16.74
N LYS A 92 2.04 -11.18 -17.45
CA LYS A 92 2.84 -10.89 -18.62
C LYS A 92 2.00 -10.32 -19.77
N GLU A 93 0.80 -10.85 -19.96
CA GLU A 93 -0.13 -10.36 -20.99
C GLU A 93 -0.52 -8.89 -20.82
N ASP A 94 -0.64 -8.41 -19.57
CA ASP A 94 -0.95 -7.02 -19.29
C ASP A 94 0.25 -6.10 -19.57
N TRP A 95 1.45 -6.58 -19.31
CA TRP A 95 2.69 -5.89 -19.66
C TRP A 95 2.91 -5.76 -21.18
N GLU A 96 2.59 -6.82 -21.94
CA GLU A 96 2.85 -6.88 -23.37
C GLU A 96 1.80 -6.11 -24.22
N LYS A 97 0.72 -5.61 -23.62
CA LYS A 97 -0.28 -4.80 -24.32
C LYS A 97 0.32 -3.48 -24.78
N GLU A 98 0.05 -3.14 -26.03
CA GLU A 98 0.41 -1.82 -26.56
C GLU A 98 -0.47 -0.72 -25.94
N THR A 99 -0.01 0.53 -25.98
CA THR A 99 -0.73 1.70 -25.46
C THR A 99 -2.14 1.82 -26.08
N GLN A 100 -2.32 1.36 -27.30
CA GLN A 100 -3.59 1.37 -28.01
C GLN A 100 -4.63 0.45 -27.35
N ASP A 101 -4.22 -0.76 -26.93
CA ASP A 101 -5.08 -1.72 -26.24
C ASP A 101 -5.62 -1.16 -24.92
N TRP A 102 -4.82 -0.33 -24.25
CA TRP A 102 -5.24 0.33 -23.00
C TRP A 102 -6.23 1.46 -23.25
N GLN A 103 -6.06 2.23 -24.33
CA GLN A 103 -6.96 3.32 -24.70
C GLN A 103 -8.36 2.80 -25.10
N GLU A 104 -8.44 1.64 -25.73
CA GLU A 104 -9.73 1.02 -26.08
C GLU A 104 -10.53 0.56 -24.86
N ARG A 105 -9.85 0.24 -23.73
CA ARG A 105 -10.53 -0.09 -22.46
C ARG A 105 -11.17 1.12 -21.77
N ASP A 106 -10.68 2.32 -22.03
CA ASP A 106 -11.20 3.57 -21.44
C ASP A 106 -12.57 3.96 -22.03
N THR A 107 -13.09 3.22 -23.02
CA THR A 107 -14.48 3.35 -23.43
C THR A 107 -15.35 2.70 -22.35
N PRO A 108 -16.16 3.46 -21.58
CA PRO A 108 -16.95 2.89 -20.49
C PRO A 108 -17.89 1.84 -21.10
N ALA A 109 -17.71 0.58 -20.72
CA ALA A 109 -18.76 -0.40 -20.89
C ALA A 109 -20.00 0.19 -20.22
N ALA A 110 -21.09 0.38 -20.98
CA ALA A 110 -22.33 0.97 -20.49
C ALA A 110 -22.70 0.29 -19.18
N GLU A 111 -22.59 1.03 -18.06
CA GLU A 111 -22.98 0.55 -16.74
C GLU A 111 -24.45 0.16 -16.81
N THR A 112 -24.73 -1.12 -16.76
CA THR A 112 -26.09 -1.61 -16.54
C THR A 112 -26.50 -1.11 -15.15
N PRO A 113 -27.58 -0.33 -15.00
CA PRO A 113 -27.98 0.19 -13.68
C PRO A 113 -28.17 -0.98 -12.72
N PRO A 114 -27.70 -0.87 -11.47
CA PRO A 114 -27.89 -1.93 -10.49
C PRO A 114 -29.38 -2.16 -10.28
N ALA A 115 -29.81 -3.41 -10.42
CA ALA A 115 -31.17 -3.82 -10.10
C ALA A 115 -31.45 -3.47 -8.62
N ARG A 116 -32.47 -2.67 -8.35
CA ARG A 116 -32.94 -2.34 -7.01
C ARG A 116 -33.46 -3.60 -6.33
N GLY A 117 -32.85 -3.95 -5.22
CA GLY A 117 -33.44 -4.85 -4.24
C GLY A 117 -32.85 -6.27 -4.26
N GLY A 118 -31.99 -6.55 -3.30
CA GLY A 118 -31.56 -7.88 -2.93
C GLY A 118 -30.32 -7.79 -2.05
N ASN A 119 -30.32 -8.49 -0.94
CA ASN A 119 -29.15 -8.73 -0.08
C ASN A 119 -28.04 -9.33 -0.96
N THR A 120 -27.20 -8.51 -1.54
CA THR A 120 -26.09 -8.95 -2.38
C THR A 120 -25.02 -9.50 -1.46
N LYS A 121 -25.00 -10.84 -1.30
CA LYS A 121 -23.83 -11.56 -0.81
C LYS A 121 -22.66 -11.06 -1.66
N LEU A 122 -21.71 -10.37 -1.05
CA LEU A 122 -20.52 -9.87 -1.73
C LEU A 122 -19.93 -11.02 -2.55
N ALA A 123 -19.84 -10.86 -3.85
CA ALA A 123 -19.23 -11.85 -4.72
C ALA A 123 -17.79 -12.08 -4.23
N ALA A 124 -17.37 -13.35 -4.15
CA ALA A 124 -16.02 -13.69 -3.79
C ALA A 124 -15.03 -12.98 -4.75
N PRO A 125 -13.93 -12.42 -4.24
CA PRO A 125 -12.94 -11.77 -5.09
C PRO A 125 -12.43 -12.75 -6.15
N LYS A 126 -12.19 -12.24 -7.36
CA LYS A 126 -11.65 -13.07 -8.45
C LYS A 126 -10.23 -13.50 -8.09
N PRO A 127 -9.84 -14.78 -8.32
CA PRO A 127 -8.48 -15.23 -8.09
C PRO A 127 -7.47 -14.40 -8.90
N ILE A 128 -6.42 -13.94 -8.22
CA ILE A 128 -5.35 -13.20 -8.88
C ILE A 128 -4.37 -14.18 -9.50
N LYS A 129 -4.07 -13.96 -10.78
CA LYS A 129 -3.03 -14.71 -11.50
C LYS A 129 -1.74 -13.89 -11.48
N ILE A 130 -0.64 -14.54 -11.08
CA ILE A 130 0.68 -13.93 -11.06
C ILE A 130 1.62 -14.78 -11.93
N ASP A 131 2.22 -14.16 -12.93
CA ASP A 131 3.24 -14.76 -13.75
C ASP A 131 4.61 -14.39 -13.17
N PHE A 132 5.24 -15.29 -12.41
CA PHE A 132 6.48 -14.98 -11.68
C PHE A 132 7.73 -15.00 -12.57
N ASP A 133 7.68 -15.64 -13.73
CA ASP A 133 8.83 -15.64 -14.64
C ASP A 133 9.20 -14.20 -15.04
N LYS A 134 10.43 -13.81 -14.69
CA LYS A 134 10.99 -12.49 -14.97
C LYS A 134 10.09 -11.32 -14.54
N ILE A 135 9.36 -11.47 -13.42
CA ILE A 135 8.42 -10.45 -12.94
C ILE A 135 9.10 -9.08 -12.72
N HIS A 136 10.35 -9.04 -12.28
CA HIS A 136 11.14 -7.83 -12.07
C HIS A 136 11.45 -7.05 -13.35
N GLU A 137 11.26 -7.63 -14.54
CA GLU A 137 11.40 -6.93 -15.82
C GLU A 137 10.12 -6.14 -16.18
N ARG A 138 9.00 -6.33 -15.46
CA ARG A 138 7.70 -5.68 -15.71
C ARG A 138 7.42 -4.51 -14.78
N LEU A 139 8.47 -3.87 -14.30
CA LEU A 139 8.40 -2.69 -13.44
C LEU A 139 8.14 -1.43 -14.26
N VAL A 140 7.27 -0.56 -13.75
CA VAL A 140 6.92 0.72 -14.35
C VAL A 140 7.06 1.82 -13.30
N GLN A 141 7.72 2.91 -13.67
CA GLN A 141 7.79 4.13 -12.88
C GLN A 141 6.56 4.97 -13.14
N VAL A 142 5.86 5.37 -12.08
CA VAL A 142 4.66 6.21 -12.18
C VAL A 142 4.99 7.68 -11.93
N THR A 143 5.83 7.96 -10.94
CA THR A 143 6.27 9.32 -10.59
C THR A 143 7.76 9.51 -10.81
N ASN A 144 8.15 10.74 -11.12
CA ASN A 144 9.54 11.17 -11.24
C ASN A 144 9.59 12.67 -10.90
N PHE A 145 9.16 13.04 -9.70
CA PHE A 145 9.11 14.42 -9.25
C PHE A 145 10.15 14.67 -8.15
N PRO A 146 10.61 15.92 -7.97
CA PRO A 146 11.40 16.28 -6.81
C PRO A 146 10.58 16.11 -5.52
N GLY A 147 11.06 15.30 -4.59
CA GLY A 147 10.41 15.02 -3.31
C GLY A 147 10.29 13.53 -3.05
N ASP A 148 9.88 13.19 -1.83
CA ASP A 148 9.65 11.80 -1.44
C ASP A 148 8.15 11.51 -1.44
N GLU A 149 7.74 10.51 -2.22
CA GLU A 149 6.38 9.99 -2.21
C GLU A 149 6.16 9.01 -1.05
N SER A 150 4.92 8.99 -0.55
CA SER A 150 4.45 8.01 0.45
C SER A 150 2.92 7.85 0.41
N ASP A 151 2.39 7.05 1.32
CA ASP A 151 0.94 6.78 1.46
C ASP A 151 0.29 6.33 0.14
N LEU A 152 0.93 5.41 -0.57
CA LEU A 152 0.44 4.89 -1.84
C LEU A 152 -0.89 4.16 -1.68
N VAL A 153 -1.86 4.54 -2.51
CA VAL A 153 -3.15 3.86 -2.71
C VAL A 153 -3.45 3.78 -4.21
N ILE A 154 -3.96 2.65 -4.67
CA ILE A 154 -4.36 2.45 -6.07
C ILE A 154 -5.88 2.38 -6.14
N SER A 155 -6.48 3.06 -7.12
CA SER A 155 -7.93 3.03 -7.35
C SER A 155 -8.43 1.61 -7.60
N LYS A 156 -9.73 1.41 -7.41
CA LYS A 156 -10.36 0.09 -7.53
C LYS A 156 -10.21 -0.56 -8.90
N ASP A 157 -10.17 0.25 -9.95
CA ASP A 157 -9.95 -0.16 -11.35
C ASP A 157 -8.46 -0.35 -11.72
N GLY A 158 -7.54 -0.02 -10.80
CA GLY A 158 -6.10 -0.10 -11.03
C GLY A 158 -5.52 1.05 -11.87
N GLU A 159 -6.32 2.06 -12.26
CA GLU A 159 -5.92 3.09 -13.21
C GLU A 159 -5.27 4.31 -12.56
N THR A 160 -5.73 4.70 -11.36
CA THR A 160 -5.27 5.92 -10.69
C THR A 160 -4.48 5.58 -9.42
N PHE A 161 -3.33 6.22 -9.28
CA PHE A 161 -2.47 6.12 -8.12
C PHE A 161 -2.60 7.40 -7.29
N TYR A 162 -2.88 7.26 -6.01
CA TYR A 162 -2.92 8.33 -5.03
C TYR A 162 -1.72 8.21 -4.12
N TYR A 163 -1.06 9.32 -3.87
CA TYR A 163 0.15 9.34 -3.03
C TYR A 163 0.31 10.71 -2.37
N THR A 164 1.08 10.78 -1.30
CA THR A 164 1.43 12.02 -0.64
C THR A 164 2.86 12.41 -0.96
N THR A 165 3.08 13.67 -1.29
CA THR A 165 4.43 14.23 -1.48
C THR A 165 4.45 15.72 -1.09
N SER A 166 5.65 16.27 -0.90
CA SER A 166 5.86 17.70 -0.71
C SER A 166 6.42 18.31 -1.99
N SER A 167 5.73 19.29 -2.55
CA SER A 167 6.33 20.09 -3.63
C SER A 167 7.46 20.97 -3.07
N SER A 168 8.42 21.36 -3.91
CA SER A 168 9.60 22.16 -3.52
C SER A 168 9.27 23.49 -2.86
N ASN A 169 8.04 24.00 -3.02
CA ASN A 169 7.55 25.26 -2.47
C ASN A 169 6.46 25.07 -1.40
N ALA A 170 6.12 23.83 -1.03
CA ALA A 170 5.04 23.54 -0.10
C ALA A 170 5.50 23.66 1.36
N LYS A 171 4.58 24.13 2.23
CA LYS A 171 4.78 24.17 3.67
C LYS A 171 4.65 22.78 4.34
N GLY A 172 4.39 21.73 3.56
CA GLY A 172 4.18 20.36 4.02
C GLY A 172 3.81 19.45 2.87
N ARG A 173 3.30 18.28 3.19
CA ARG A 173 2.88 17.27 2.21
C ARG A 173 1.43 17.51 1.81
N ASP A 174 1.11 17.19 0.57
CA ASP A 174 -0.25 17.16 0.04
C ASP A 174 -0.53 15.83 -0.69
N LEU A 175 -1.81 15.51 -0.88
CA LEU A 175 -2.26 14.34 -1.60
C LEU A 175 -2.40 14.68 -3.08
N TYR A 176 -1.86 13.80 -3.91
CA TYR A 176 -1.89 13.87 -5.36
C TYR A 176 -2.53 12.62 -5.95
N SER A 177 -3.01 12.72 -7.18
CA SER A 177 -3.39 11.58 -8.01
C SER A 177 -2.71 11.66 -9.38
N ILE A 178 -2.38 10.50 -9.94
CA ILE A 178 -1.77 10.36 -11.25
C ILE A 178 -2.23 9.04 -11.86
N LYS A 179 -2.35 8.94 -13.18
CA LYS A 179 -2.60 7.66 -13.84
C LYS A 179 -1.35 6.79 -13.83
N TRP A 180 -1.54 5.48 -13.96
CA TRP A 180 -0.45 4.50 -13.96
C TRP A 180 0.61 4.77 -15.06
N ASP A 181 0.23 5.43 -16.16
CA ASP A 181 1.11 5.82 -17.27
C ASP A 181 1.79 7.19 -17.08
N GLY A 182 1.67 7.78 -15.87
CA GLY A 182 2.25 9.07 -15.53
C GLY A 182 1.47 10.30 -16.02
N LYS A 183 0.29 10.10 -16.60
CA LYS A 183 -0.57 11.20 -17.08
C LYS A 183 -1.57 11.68 -16.03
N ASP A 184 -2.28 12.76 -16.34
CA ASP A 184 -3.38 13.31 -15.54
C ASP A 184 -3.03 13.60 -14.08
N LEU A 185 -1.82 14.13 -13.84
CA LEU A 185 -1.41 14.56 -12.50
C LEU A 185 -2.37 15.63 -11.97
N LYS A 186 -2.90 15.39 -10.77
CA LYS A 186 -3.79 16.33 -10.06
C LYS A 186 -3.37 16.47 -8.60
N GLU A 187 -3.34 17.70 -8.12
CA GLU A 187 -3.22 18.01 -6.71
C GLU A 187 -4.60 17.94 -6.05
N ILE A 188 -4.81 16.98 -5.15
CA ILE A 188 -6.09 16.72 -4.48
C ILE A 188 -6.26 17.60 -3.25
N THR A 189 -5.21 17.74 -2.43
CA THR A 189 -5.17 18.70 -1.32
C THR A 189 -4.12 19.76 -1.58
N LYS A 190 -4.24 20.94 -0.95
CA LYS A 190 -3.35 22.07 -1.16
C LYS A 190 -2.95 22.72 0.15
N GLY A 191 -1.74 23.27 0.17
CA GLY A 191 -1.27 24.12 1.27
C GLY A 191 -0.58 23.39 2.40
N GLY A 192 -0.06 22.19 2.16
CA GLY A 192 0.69 21.40 3.14
C GLY A 192 -0.23 20.84 4.21
N ASN A 193 -1.32 20.23 3.81
CA ASN A 193 -2.31 19.64 4.73
C ASN A 193 -1.78 18.43 5.52
N ASN A 194 -0.65 17.88 5.14
CA ASN A 194 -0.02 16.70 5.78
C ASN A 194 -0.99 15.54 6.03
N PRO A 195 -1.76 15.11 5.00
CA PRO A 195 -2.56 13.91 5.14
C PRO A 195 -1.63 12.70 5.30
N GLY A 196 -2.00 11.79 6.19
CA GLY A 196 -1.27 10.54 6.41
C GLY A 196 -2.22 9.37 6.61
N ASN A 197 -1.70 8.14 6.54
CA ASN A 197 -2.49 6.91 6.62
C ASN A 197 -3.63 6.90 5.60
N VAL A 198 -3.33 7.30 4.37
CA VAL A 198 -4.34 7.37 3.31
C VAL A 198 -4.80 5.97 2.97
N THR A 199 -6.10 5.76 2.91
CA THR A 199 -6.72 4.49 2.53
C THR A 199 -7.99 4.73 1.73
N MET A 200 -8.38 3.78 0.90
CA MET A 200 -9.60 3.86 0.08
C MET A 200 -10.67 2.93 0.61
N ASP A 201 -11.93 3.31 0.50
CA ASP A 201 -13.04 2.44 0.84
C ASP A 201 -13.19 1.29 -0.19
N LYS A 202 -13.96 0.27 0.19
CA LYS A 202 -14.17 -0.91 -0.65
C LYS A 202 -14.89 -0.60 -1.97
N GLU A 203 -15.67 0.46 -1.98
CA GLU A 203 -16.42 0.92 -3.15
C GLU A 203 -15.53 1.73 -4.12
N GLY A 204 -14.36 2.21 -3.67
CA GLY A 204 -13.46 3.07 -4.44
C GLY A 204 -13.96 4.51 -4.55
N LYS A 205 -14.86 4.92 -3.64
CA LYS A 205 -15.51 6.23 -3.69
C LYS A 205 -14.78 7.28 -2.87
N TYR A 206 -14.31 6.92 -1.68
CA TYR A 206 -13.69 7.84 -0.74
C TYR A 206 -12.27 7.43 -0.38
N LEU A 207 -11.38 8.42 -0.30
CA LEU A 207 -10.08 8.33 0.36
C LEU A 207 -10.21 8.84 1.79
N TYR A 208 -9.88 8.02 2.76
CA TYR A 208 -9.81 8.39 4.17
C TYR A 208 -8.37 8.73 4.53
N PHE A 209 -8.21 9.70 5.40
CA PHE A 209 -6.88 10.12 5.86
C PHE A 209 -6.93 10.65 7.30
N THR A 210 -5.81 10.62 7.96
CA THR A 210 -5.62 11.28 9.26
C THR A 210 -4.83 12.57 9.07
N ARG A 211 -5.14 13.57 9.88
CA ARG A 211 -4.42 14.84 9.92
C ARG A 211 -4.40 15.36 11.35
N MET A 212 -3.22 15.45 11.97
CA MET A 212 -3.06 15.96 13.34
C MET A 212 -4.09 15.36 14.34
N GLY A 213 -4.30 14.05 14.29
CA GLY A 213 -5.27 13.34 15.13
C GLY A 213 -6.74 13.47 14.71
N SER A 214 -7.05 14.24 13.67
CA SER A 214 -8.39 14.31 13.10
C SER A 214 -8.54 13.35 11.93
N LEU A 215 -9.76 12.82 11.74
CA LEU A 215 -10.11 11.97 10.61
C LEU A 215 -10.82 12.81 9.54
N GLY A 216 -10.45 12.59 8.29
CA GLY A 216 -11.11 13.19 7.13
C GLY A 216 -11.33 12.18 6.01
N ARG A 217 -12.18 12.55 5.06
CA ARG A 217 -12.33 11.82 3.79
C ARG A 217 -12.38 12.78 2.61
N ILE A 218 -12.04 12.27 1.45
CA ILE A 218 -12.08 12.98 0.17
C ILE A 218 -12.83 12.11 -0.82
N ASP A 219 -13.80 12.69 -1.52
CA ASP A 219 -14.44 12.02 -2.64
C ASP A 219 -13.43 11.89 -3.80
N ALA A 220 -13.16 10.66 -4.25
CA ALA A 220 -12.12 10.37 -5.22
C ALA A 220 -12.39 10.98 -6.62
N LYS A 221 -13.65 11.22 -6.97
CA LYS A 221 -14.05 11.81 -8.26
C LYS A 221 -14.05 13.34 -8.23
N THR A 222 -14.60 13.93 -7.16
CA THR A 222 -14.80 15.38 -7.05
C THR A 222 -13.69 16.11 -6.32
N SER A 223 -12.83 15.36 -5.62
CA SER A 223 -11.78 15.91 -4.73
C SER A 223 -12.33 16.81 -3.60
N VAL A 224 -13.60 16.67 -3.25
CA VAL A 224 -14.21 17.39 -2.15
C VAL A 224 -13.83 16.74 -0.83
N ALA A 225 -13.20 17.51 0.05
CA ALA A 225 -12.76 17.06 1.36
C ALA A 225 -13.82 17.34 2.42
N GLU A 226 -14.02 16.38 3.33
CA GLU A 226 -14.91 16.50 4.48
C GLU A 226 -14.16 16.09 5.75
N SER A 227 -14.37 16.84 6.84
CA SER A 227 -13.93 16.43 8.17
C SER A 227 -14.92 15.44 8.78
N LEU A 228 -14.40 14.38 9.40
CA LEU A 228 -15.19 13.37 10.09
C LEU A 228 -14.96 13.52 11.61
N PRO A 229 -15.70 14.39 12.30
CA PRO A 229 -15.52 14.56 13.74
C PRO A 229 -15.94 13.28 14.48
N TYR A 230 -15.13 12.85 15.42
CA TYR A 230 -15.46 11.72 16.29
C TYR A 230 -15.09 12.05 17.74
N VAL A 231 -15.81 11.42 18.66
CA VAL A 231 -15.51 11.46 20.10
C VAL A 231 -15.36 10.01 20.57
N ALA A 232 -14.17 9.66 20.99
CA ALA A 232 -13.92 8.39 21.65
C ALA A 232 -13.97 8.57 23.16
N LYS A 233 -14.76 7.73 23.85
CA LYS A 233 -14.78 7.64 25.33
C LYS A 233 -14.20 6.29 25.72
N MET A 234 -13.22 6.31 26.60
CA MET A 234 -12.58 5.10 27.11
C MET A 234 -12.67 5.11 28.63
N LYS A 235 -13.01 3.98 29.22
CA LYS A 235 -12.90 3.76 30.68
C LYS A 235 -11.56 3.07 30.92
N ILE A 236 -10.71 3.72 31.70
CA ILE A 236 -9.38 3.18 32.05
C ILE A 236 -9.46 2.62 33.45
N ASP A 237 -9.06 1.36 33.61
CA ASP A 237 -8.78 0.78 34.93
C ASP A 237 -7.29 0.94 35.22
N TYR A 238 -6.96 1.97 35.96
CA TYR A 238 -5.57 2.30 36.27
C TYR A 238 -4.83 1.21 37.08
N THR A 239 -5.56 0.35 37.78
CA THR A 239 -4.93 -0.74 38.53
C THR A 239 -4.47 -1.85 37.59
N ALA A 240 -5.35 -2.25 36.66
CA ALA A 240 -5.01 -3.21 35.61
C ALA A 240 -3.94 -2.67 34.65
N GLU A 241 -4.04 -1.39 34.28
CA GLU A 241 -3.05 -0.71 33.43
C GLU A 241 -1.65 -0.71 34.02
N ARG A 242 -1.51 -0.42 35.32
CA ARG A 242 -0.17 -0.46 35.99
C ARG A 242 0.47 -1.84 35.90
N THR A 243 -0.29 -2.90 36.09
CA THR A 243 0.20 -4.27 36.00
C THR A 243 0.67 -4.56 34.57
N GLN A 244 -0.14 -4.18 33.58
CA GLN A 244 0.21 -4.36 32.19
C GLN A 244 1.47 -3.57 31.80
N VAL A 245 1.55 -2.30 32.17
CA VAL A 245 2.73 -1.46 31.90
C VAL A 245 4.01 -2.07 32.51
N PHE A 246 3.92 -2.57 33.73
CA PHE A 246 5.06 -3.24 34.37
C PHE A 246 5.47 -4.51 33.61
N GLU A 247 4.53 -5.35 33.23
CA GLU A 247 4.80 -6.58 32.49
C GLU A 247 5.36 -6.32 31.09
N GLU A 248 4.87 -5.30 30.42
CA GLU A 248 5.40 -4.90 29.10
C GLU A 248 6.80 -4.32 29.19
N ALA A 249 7.07 -3.46 30.18
CA ALA A 249 8.40 -2.94 30.44
C ALA A 249 9.38 -4.08 30.75
N TRP A 250 8.98 -5.02 31.60
CA TRP A 250 9.78 -6.20 31.93
C TRP A 250 10.07 -7.06 30.70
N ARG A 251 9.05 -7.33 29.87
CA ARG A 251 9.23 -8.09 28.64
C ARG A 251 10.19 -7.40 27.67
N THR A 252 10.05 -6.08 27.52
CA THR A 252 10.93 -5.29 26.66
C THR A 252 12.40 -5.37 27.12
N ILE A 253 12.65 -5.28 28.42
CA ILE A 253 14.01 -5.43 28.97
C ILE A 253 14.51 -6.86 28.78
N ARG A 254 13.71 -7.86 29.15
CA ARG A 254 14.07 -9.28 29.04
C ARG A 254 14.42 -9.69 27.61
N ASP A 255 13.59 -9.26 26.64
CA ASP A 255 13.70 -9.72 25.25
C ASP A 255 14.69 -8.86 24.44
N GLY A 256 14.93 -7.61 24.86
CA GLY A 256 15.85 -6.67 24.18
C GLY A 256 17.21 -6.51 24.85
N PHE A 257 17.46 -7.13 26.01
CA PHE A 257 18.75 -7.02 26.69
C PHE A 257 19.80 -7.91 26.00
N TYR A 258 20.98 -7.35 25.76
CA TYR A 258 22.07 -8.02 25.02
C TYR A 258 22.57 -9.31 25.66
N ASP A 259 22.43 -9.44 26.99
CA ASP A 259 22.82 -10.63 27.73
C ASP A 259 21.60 -11.36 28.30
N PRO A 260 21.27 -12.59 27.80
CA PRO A 260 20.13 -13.37 28.28
C PRO A 260 20.20 -13.74 29.78
N LYS A 261 21.37 -13.63 30.39
CA LYS A 261 21.60 -13.94 31.83
C LYS A 261 21.58 -12.71 32.71
N PHE A 262 21.46 -11.51 32.14
CA PHE A 262 21.43 -10.23 32.86
C PHE A 262 22.70 -9.97 33.76
N HIS A 263 23.86 -10.36 33.28
CA HIS A 263 25.13 -10.11 33.97
C HIS A 263 25.64 -8.70 33.81
#